data_a4608cd5ecf913777ed74cdbfd7e84c3
#
_entry.id   a4608cd5ecf913777ed74cdbfd7e84c3
#
_cell.length_a   1.000
_cell.length_b   1.000
_cell.length_c   1.000
_cell.angle_alpha   90.00
_cell.angle_beta   90.00
_cell.angle_gamma   90.00
#
_symmetry.space_group_name_H-M   'P 1'
#
loop_
_entity.id
_entity.type
_entity.pdbx_description
1 polymer ?
#
loop_
_entity_poly.entity_id
_entity_poly.type
_entity_poly.pdbx_seq_one_letter_code
_entity_poly.pdbx_strand_id
1 'polypeptide(L)'
;MEKGTKLLEGSIWKGVVAFAIPLFLGNLFQQLYNTVDSLIVGNFLGSDALAAVSSSGSLIFLLVGFFNGIAVGAGVVISKYFGARDYENLKKAVHTDVAFGLVSGLLLTVIGMFLAPQILVLMGTPESVLPNSILYFRIYFAGSLAFVMYNIVMGIL
;
A
#
# COMPACT_ATOMS: atom_id res chain seq x y z
N MET A 1 25.55 -1.43 6.24
CA MET A 1 25.30 -2.64 7.05
C MET A 1 25.35 -2.43 8.58
N GLU A 2 25.63 -1.24 9.06
CA GLU A 2 25.88 -0.97 10.50
C GLU A 2 24.63 -0.58 11.35
N LYS A 3 23.50 -0.27 10.72
CA LYS A 3 22.29 0.16 11.46
C LYS A 3 21.41 -0.99 12.01
N GLY A 4 21.48 -2.18 11.42
CA GLY A 4 20.67 -3.33 11.84
C GLY A 4 21.16 -3.99 13.14
N THR A 5 22.43 -3.86 13.47
CA THR A 5 23.03 -4.44 14.69
C THR A 5 22.69 -3.67 15.97
N LYS A 6 22.33 -2.39 15.86
CA LYS A 6 21.95 -1.56 17.04
C LYS A 6 20.62 -1.94 17.67
N LEU A 7 19.77 -2.67 16.98
CA LEU A 7 18.49 -3.18 17.52
C LEU A 7 18.69 -4.46 18.35
N LEU A 8 19.78 -5.18 18.12
CA LEU A 8 20.12 -6.42 18.83
C LEU A 8 20.98 -6.18 20.07
N GLU A 9 21.64 -5.01 20.18
CA GLU A 9 22.52 -4.66 21.29
C GLU A 9 22.09 -3.31 21.87
N GLY A 10 21.74 -3.27 23.15
CA GLY A 10 21.40 -2.03 23.88
C GLY A 10 19.97 -1.99 24.40
N SER A 11 19.51 -0.77 24.75
CA SER A 11 18.15 -0.56 25.26
C SER A 11 17.12 -0.71 24.12
N ILE A 12 16.34 -1.80 24.13
CA ILE A 12 15.28 -2.11 23.18
C ILE A 12 14.36 -0.91 22.94
N TRP A 13 14.00 -0.19 24.01
CA TRP A 13 13.12 0.97 23.94
C TRP A 13 13.69 2.11 23.10
N LYS A 14 14.98 2.41 23.22
CA LYS A 14 15.64 3.44 22.40
C LYS A 14 15.70 3.05 20.91
N GLY A 15 15.93 1.78 20.63
CA GLY A 15 15.92 1.25 19.27
C GLY A 15 14.53 1.35 18.63
N VAL A 16 13.49 0.94 19.35
CA VAL A 16 12.09 1.03 18.87
C VAL A 16 11.69 2.47 18.59
N VAL A 17 11.97 3.40 19.51
CA VAL A 17 11.64 4.83 19.32
C VAL A 17 12.40 5.44 18.14
N ALA A 18 13.70 5.14 18.01
CA ALA A 18 14.52 5.64 16.91
C ALA A 18 14.05 5.12 15.53
N PHE A 19 13.47 3.91 15.49
CA PHE A 19 12.88 3.34 14.29
C PHE A 19 11.46 3.90 14.02
N ALA A 20 10.66 4.09 15.06
CA ALA A 20 9.28 4.55 14.94
C ALA A 20 9.17 6.01 14.49
N ILE A 21 10.08 6.91 14.91
CA ILE A 21 10.03 8.34 14.56
C ILE A 21 10.07 8.57 13.04
N PRO A 22 11.02 8.03 12.26
CA PRO A 22 11.03 8.21 10.81
C PRO A 22 9.77 7.68 10.13
N LEU A 23 9.26 6.53 10.57
CA LEU A 23 8.03 5.95 10.03
C LEU A 23 6.81 6.83 10.35
N PHE A 24 6.71 7.33 11.57
CA PHE A 24 5.65 8.25 11.96
C PHE A 24 5.68 9.53 11.12
N LEU A 25 6.86 10.13 10.95
CA LEU A 25 7.02 11.32 10.10
C LEU A 25 6.65 11.03 8.64
N GLY A 26 7.07 9.87 8.10
CA GLY A 26 6.68 9.45 6.74
C GLY A 26 5.17 9.34 6.58
N ASN A 27 4.49 8.69 7.51
CA ASN A 27 3.04 8.59 7.52
C ASN A 27 2.35 9.96 7.68
N LEU A 28 2.89 10.84 8.51
CA LEU A 28 2.37 12.20 8.69
C LEU A 28 2.46 13.01 7.39
N PHE A 29 3.61 12.98 6.72
CA PHE A 29 3.78 13.65 5.42
C PHE A 29 2.86 13.06 4.35
N GLN A 30 2.67 11.74 4.32
CA GLN A 30 1.73 11.10 3.41
C GLN A 30 0.29 11.58 3.67
N GLN A 31 -0.11 11.72 4.93
CA GLN A 31 -1.46 12.20 5.26
C GLN A 31 -1.65 13.67 4.91
N LEU A 32 -0.62 14.49 5.11
CA LEU A 32 -0.62 15.89 4.65
C LEU A 32 -0.74 15.96 3.12
N TYR A 33 0.00 15.14 2.38
CA TYR A 33 -0.12 15.03 0.93
C TYR A 33 -1.55 14.70 0.50
N ASN A 34 -2.17 13.67 1.08
CA ASN A 34 -3.55 13.29 0.77
C ASN A 34 -4.55 14.42 1.07
N THR A 35 -4.33 15.16 2.15
CA THR A 35 -5.16 16.31 2.52
C THR A 35 -5.04 17.44 1.50
N VAL A 36 -3.81 17.80 1.11
CA VAL A 36 -3.54 18.82 0.11
C VAL A 36 -4.11 18.43 -1.26
N ASP A 37 -3.95 17.16 -1.66
CA ASP A 37 -4.53 16.62 -2.89
C ASP A 37 -6.05 16.77 -2.90
N SER A 38 -6.73 16.39 -1.83
CA SER A 38 -8.19 16.56 -1.68
C SER A 38 -8.62 18.02 -1.72
N LEU A 39 -7.86 18.93 -1.12
CA LEU A 39 -8.11 20.36 -1.17
C LEU A 39 -7.96 20.92 -2.60
N ILE A 40 -6.92 20.51 -3.32
CA ILE A 40 -6.70 20.91 -4.71
C ILE A 40 -7.83 20.38 -5.60
N VAL A 41 -8.15 19.10 -5.50
CA VAL A 41 -9.24 18.50 -6.28
C VAL A 41 -10.57 19.21 -6.00
N GLY A 42 -10.91 19.43 -4.73
CA GLY A 42 -12.15 20.08 -4.34
C GLY A 42 -12.26 21.55 -4.83
N ASN A 43 -11.17 22.30 -4.74
CA ASN A 43 -11.19 23.73 -5.11
C ASN A 43 -11.07 23.98 -6.62
N PHE A 44 -10.30 23.16 -7.34
CA PHE A 44 -10.02 23.42 -8.77
C PHE A 44 -10.86 22.57 -9.73
N LEU A 45 -11.26 21.37 -9.33
CA LEU A 45 -12.03 20.44 -10.17
C LEU A 45 -13.50 20.31 -9.75
N GLY A 46 -13.87 20.90 -8.61
CA GLY A 46 -15.23 20.95 -8.12
C GLY A 46 -15.66 19.75 -7.28
N SER A 47 -16.90 19.84 -6.78
CA SER A 47 -17.49 18.85 -5.86
C SER A 47 -17.62 17.45 -6.45
N ASP A 48 -17.89 17.35 -7.76
CA ASP A 48 -18.11 16.06 -8.43
C ASP A 48 -16.80 15.27 -8.55
N ALA A 49 -15.68 15.94 -8.83
CA ALA A 49 -14.36 15.33 -8.85
C ALA A 49 -13.95 14.85 -7.44
N LEU A 50 -14.20 15.68 -6.42
CA LEU A 50 -13.94 15.30 -5.03
C LEU A 50 -14.80 14.11 -4.59
N ALA A 51 -16.07 14.07 -4.97
CA ALA A 51 -16.97 12.96 -4.72
C ALA A 51 -16.50 11.69 -5.43
N ALA A 52 -15.99 11.79 -6.66
CA ALA A 52 -15.42 10.66 -7.40
C ALA A 52 -14.20 10.05 -6.71
N VAL A 53 -13.29 10.88 -6.23
CA VAL A 53 -12.11 10.43 -5.45
C VAL A 53 -12.55 9.81 -4.12
N SER A 54 -13.48 10.45 -3.41
CA SER A 54 -13.93 10.01 -2.10
C SER A 54 -14.71 8.70 -2.14
N SER A 55 -15.56 8.48 -3.16
CA SER A 55 -16.32 7.23 -3.31
C SER A 55 -15.42 6.02 -3.58
N SER A 56 -14.28 6.24 -4.24
CA SER A 56 -13.28 5.19 -4.47
C SER A 56 -12.37 4.97 -3.27
N GLY A 57 -12.26 5.94 -2.36
CA GLY A 57 -11.29 5.97 -1.28
C GLY A 57 -11.41 4.81 -0.30
N SER A 58 -12.62 4.39 0.06
CA SER A 58 -12.85 3.29 1.01
C SER A 58 -12.32 1.96 0.49
N LEU A 59 -12.52 1.67 -0.79
CA LEU A 59 -12.03 0.43 -1.41
C LEU A 59 -10.51 0.46 -1.55
N ILE A 60 -9.97 1.61 -1.98
CA ILE A 60 -8.52 1.82 -2.06
C ILE A 60 -7.89 1.62 -0.69
N PHE A 61 -8.46 2.21 0.36
CA PHE A 61 -7.98 2.05 1.74
C PHE A 61 -7.97 0.59 2.20
N LEU A 62 -9.04 -0.16 1.88
CA LEU A 62 -9.12 -1.59 2.19
C LEU A 62 -8.03 -2.38 1.48
N LEU A 63 -7.81 -2.13 0.18
CA LEU A 63 -6.78 -2.80 -0.61
C LEU A 63 -5.36 -2.45 -0.12
N VAL A 64 -5.11 -1.16 0.15
CA VAL A 64 -3.84 -0.69 0.71
C VAL A 64 -3.57 -1.38 2.05
N GLY A 65 -4.56 -1.41 2.94
CA GLY A 65 -4.46 -2.08 4.24
C GLY A 65 -4.20 -3.57 4.13
N PHE A 66 -4.86 -4.25 3.20
CA PHE A 66 -4.68 -5.67 2.93
C PHE A 66 -3.24 -5.98 2.49
N PHE A 67 -2.71 -5.27 1.49
CA PHE A 67 -1.34 -5.50 1.01
C PHE A 67 -0.27 -5.06 2.01
N ASN A 68 -0.52 -3.99 2.77
CA ASN A 68 0.33 -3.64 3.91
C ASN A 68 0.38 -4.77 4.95
N GLY A 69 -0.77 -5.36 5.28
CA GLY A 69 -0.83 -6.50 6.22
C GLY A 69 -0.03 -7.70 5.73
N ILE A 70 -0.11 -8.03 4.44
CA ILE A 70 0.68 -9.11 3.83
C ILE A 70 2.17 -8.79 3.89
N ALA A 71 2.58 -7.57 3.51
CA ALA A 71 3.98 -7.15 3.52
C ALA A 71 4.57 -7.22 4.95
N VAL A 72 3.84 -6.76 5.96
CA VAL A 72 4.25 -6.87 7.36
C VAL A 72 4.38 -8.34 7.79
N GLY A 73 3.41 -9.19 7.41
CA GLY A 73 3.46 -10.64 7.71
C GLY A 73 4.65 -11.34 7.06
N ALA A 74 4.92 -11.06 5.80
CA ALA A 74 6.07 -11.58 5.07
C ALA A 74 7.38 -11.09 5.69
N GLY A 75 7.46 -9.80 6.05
CA GLY A 75 8.61 -9.21 6.73
C GLY A 75 8.96 -9.90 8.05
N VAL A 76 7.95 -10.33 8.83
CA VAL A 76 8.17 -11.11 10.07
C VAL A 76 8.81 -12.47 9.77
N VAL A 77 8.36 -13.17 8.73
CA VAL A 77 8.93 -14.47 8.33
C VAL A 77 10.36 -14.29 7.82
N ILE A 78 10.60 -13.28 6.99
CA ILE A 78 11.91 -12.96 6.42
C ILE A 78 12.90 -12.59 7.53
N SER A 79 12.52 -11.72 8.47
CA SER A 79 13.36 -11.32 9.59
C SER A 79 13.68 -12.49 10.54
N LYS A 80 12.74 -13.43 10.72
CA LYS A 80 12.97 -14.65 11.48
C LYS A 80 14.07 -15.52 10.87
N TYR A 81 14.01 -15.78 9.55
CA TYR A 81 15.05 -16.55 8.86
C TYR A 81 16.39 -15.80 8.82
N PHE A 82 16.34 -14.48 8.64
CA PHE A 82 17.54 -13.65 8.69
C PHE A 82 18.22 -13.71 10.07
N GLY A 83 17.45 -13.55 11.16
CA GLY A 83 17.95 -13.63 12.53
C GLY A 83 18.48 -15.03 12.90
N ALA A 84 17.88 -16.09 12.36
CA ALA A 84 18.34 -17.48 12.52
C ALA A 84 19.55 -17.82 11.64
N ARG A 85 20.00 -16.93 10.76
CA ARG A 85 21.03 -17.15 9.74
C ARG A 85 20.71 -18.31 8.79
N ASP A 86 19.44 -18.62 8.62
CA ASP A 86 18.93 -19.65 7.69
C ASP A 86 18.74 -19.01 6.29
N TYR A 87 19.86 -18.83 5.60
CA TYR A 87 19.86 -18.16 4.30
C TYR A 87 19.16 -18.95 3.19
N GLU A 88 19.04 -20.26 3.34
CA GLU A 88 18.30 -21.09 2.37
C GLU A 88 16.82 -20.81 2.42
N ASN A 89 16.22 -20.86 3.61
CA ASN A 89 14.80 -20.57 3.78
C ASN A 89 14.50 -19.06 3.61
N LEU A 90 15.43 -18.18 4.00
CA LEU A 90 15.35 -16.74 3.70
C LEU A 90 15.19 -16.49 2.19
N LYS A 91 16.05 -17.11 1.37
CA LYS A 91 15.99 -16.96 -0.09
C LYS A 91 14.64 -17.45 -0.63
N LYS A 92 14.16 -18.60 -0.16
CA LYS A 92 12.84 -19.14 -0.57
C LYS A 92 11.71 -18.20 -0.18
N ALA A 93 11.72 -17.66 1.04
CA ALA A 93 10.71 -16.72 1.52
C ALA A 93 10.66 -15.44 0.66
N VAL A 94 11.81 -14.81 0.40
CA VAL A 94 11.90 -13.62 -0.45
C VAL A 94 11.40 -13.90 -1.87
N HIS A 95 11.80 -15.02 -2.49
CA HIS A 95 11.33 -15.36 -3.85
C HIS A 95 9.83 -15.60 -3.88
N THR A 96 9.27 -16.27 -2.86
CA THR A 96 7.83 -16.52 -2.76
C THR A 96 7.06 -15.22 -2.59
N ASP A 97 7.55 -14.31 -1.76
CA ASP A 97 6.92 -13.02 -1.52
C ASP A 97 6.92 -12.14 -2.78
N VAL A 98 8.05 -12.07 -3.49
CA VAL A 98 8.15 -11.35 -4.77
C VAL A 98 7.22 -11.97 -5.84
N ALA A 99 7.20 -13.30 -5.96
CA ALA A 99 6.32 -14.00 -6.90
C ALA A 99 4.84 -13.74 -6.57
N PHE A 100 4.48 -13.80 -5.29
CA PHE A 100 3.13 -13.46 -4.81
C PHE A 100 2.78 -12.00 -5.16
N GLY A 101 3.69 -11.05 -4.94
CA GLY A 101 3.49 -9.65 -5.28
C GLY A 101 3.25 -9.43 -6.78
N LEU A 102 4.03 -10.08 -7.64
CA LEU A 102 3.85 -10.01 -9.09
C LEU A 102 2.50 -10.56 -9.53
N VAL A 103 2.13 -11.76 -9.08
CA VAL A 103 0.86 -12.40 -9.45
C VAL A 103 -0.33 -11.61 -8.93
N SER A 104 -0.32 -11.23 -7.64
CA SER A 104 -1.43 -10.50 -7.05
C SER A 104 -1.55 -9.07 -7.59
N GLY A 105 -0.44 -8.38 -7.82
CA GLY A 105 -0.44 -7.06 -8.43
C GLY A 105 -0.98 -7.06 -9.86
N LEU A 106 -0.60 -8.07 -10.66
CA LEU A 106 -1.13 -8.25 -12.01
C LEU A 106 -2.63 -8.58 -12.00
N LEU A 107 -3.05 -9.50 -11.13
CA LEU A 107 -4.47 -9.84 -10.96
C LEU A 107 -5.31 -8.63 -10.55
N LEU A 108 -4.82 -7.83 -9.60
CA LEU A 108 -5.48 -6.60 -9.19
C LEU A 108 -5.60 -5.58 -10.32
N THR A 109 -4.54 -5.41 -11.10
CA THR A 109 -4.59 -4.53 -12.27
C THR A 109 -5.70 -4.96 -13.22
N VAL A 110 -5.73 -6.25 -13.60
CA VAL A 110 -6.74 -6.79 -14.52
C VAL A 110 -8.15 -6.67 -13.93
N ILE A 111 -8.35 -7.18 -12.71
CA ILE A 111 -9.65 -7.17 -12.03
C ILE A 111 -10.15 -5.73 -11.86
N GLY A 112 -9.31 -4.83 -11.34
CA GLY A 112 -9.68 -3.44 -11.09
C GLY A 112 -10.03 -2.68 -12.36
N MET A 113 -9.32 -2.91 -13.46
CA MET A 113 -9.63 -2.26 -14.73
C MET A 113 -10.96 -2.73 -15.35
N PHE A 114 -11.26 -4.04 -15.27
CA PHE A 114 -12.47 -4.60 -15.88
C PHE A 114 -13.70 -4.50 -14.98
N LEU A 115 -13.56 -4.72 -13.67
CA LEU A 115 -14.68 -4.71 -12.73
C LEU A 115 -14.95 -3.34 -12.09
N ALA A 116 -14.18 -2.30 -12.42
CA ALA A 116 -14.39 -0.95 -11.87
C ALA A 116 -15.85 -0.47 -11.94
N PRO A 117 -16.58 -0.57 -13.07
CA PRO A 117 -17.95 -0.09 -13.13
C PRO A 117 -18.88 -0.86 -12.20
N GLN A 118 -18.78 -2.19 -12.18
CA GLN A 118 -19.63 -3.05 -11.37
C GLN A 118 -19.41 -2.82 -9.85
N ILE A 119 -18.14 -2.68 -9.46
CA ILE A 119 -17.77 -2.44 -8.06
C ILE A 119 -18.33 -1.11 -7.59
N LEU A 120 -18.17 -0.03 -8.36
CA LEU A 120 -18.63 1.30 -8.00
C LEU A 120 -20.16 1.40 -7.96
N VAL A 121 -20.85 0.72 -8.86
CA VAL A 121 -22.32 0.62 -8.81
C VAL A 121 -22.77 -0.12 -7.55
N LEU A 122 -22.15 -1.25 -7.22
CA LEU A 122 -22.44 -2.01 -5.98
C LEU A 122 -22.17 -1.20 -4.71
N MET A 123 -21.20 -0.28 -4.75
CA MET A 123 -20.90 0.63 -3.65
C MET A 123 -21.91 1.78 -3.51
N GLY A 124 -22.88 1.87 -4.41
CA GLY A 124 -23.88 2.93 -4.39
C GLY A 124 -23.35 4.29 -4.85
N THR A 125 -22.33 4.32 -5.70
CA THR A 125 -21.80 5.57 -6.24
C THR A 125 -22.88 6.29 -7.07
N PRO A 126 -23.19 7.59 -6.80
CA PRO A 126 -24.21 8.33 -7.52
C PRO A 126 -23.91 8.39 -9.04
N GLU A 127 -24.96 8.32 -9.86
CA GLU A 127 -24.84 8.32 -11.33
C GLU A 127 -24.13 9.56 -11.87
N SER A 128 -24.30 10.72 -11.21
CA SER A 128 -23.68 11.99 -11.61
C SER A 128 -22.15 11.97 -11.57
N VAL A 129 -21.55 11.21 -10.63
CA VAL A 129 -20.10 11.13 -10.43
C VAL A 129 -19.50 9.79 -10.92
N LEU A 130 -20.35 8.83 -11.27
CA LEU A 130 -19.95 7.47 -11.65
C LEU A 130 -18.92 7.42 -12.79
N PRO A 131 -19.06 8.19 -13.91
CA PRO A 131 -18.08 8.17 -14.99
C PRO A 131 -16.67 8.59 -14.53
N ASN A 132 -16.59 9.66 -13.73
CA ASN A 132 -15.33 10.16 -13.19
C ASN A 132 -14.72 9.19 -12.18
N SER A 133 -15.56 8.57 -11.35
CA SER A 133 -15.15 7.54 -10.40
C SER A 133 -14.57 6.30 -11.11
N ILE A 134 -15.20 5.85 -12.20
CA ILE A 134 -14.70 4.73 -13.01
C ILE A 134 -13.34 5.07 -13.63
N LEU A 135 -13.19 6.26 -14.18
CA LEU A 135 -11.92 6.70 -14.77
C LEU A 135 -10.81 6.75 -13.72
N TYR A 136 -11.08 7.39 -12.59
CA TYR A 136 -10.14 7.48 -11.47
C TYR A 136 -9.73 6.10 -10.96
N PHE A 137 -10.71 5.22 -10.74
CA PHE A 137 -10.50 3.86 -10.26
C PHE A 137 -9.64 3.03 -11.23
N ARG A 138 -9.92 3.11 -12.53
CA ARG A 138 -9.13 2.43 -13.56
C ARG A 138 -7.68 2.91 -13.60
N ILE A 139 -7.46 4.22 -13.53
CA ILE A 139 -6.10 4.78 -13.50
C ILE A 139 -5.36 4.31 -12.25
N TYR A 140 -6.02 4.32 -11.09
CA TYR A 140 -5.43 3.81 -9.84
C TYR A 140 -5.04 2.34 -9.96
N PHE A 141 -5.94 1.50 -10.49
CA PHE A 141 -5.68 0.07 -10.65
C PHE A 141 -4.66 -0.26 -11.75
N ALA A 142 -4.49 0.59 -12.73
CA ALA A 142 -3.39 0.46 -13.69
C ALA A 142 -2.01 0.54 -13.00
N GLY A 143 -1.92 1.26 -11.89
CA GLY A 143 -0.72 1.35 -11.04
C GLY A 143 -0.59 0.24 -9.97
N SER A 144 -1.57 -0.66 -9.83
CA SER A 144 -1.62 -1.63 -8.72
C SER A 144 -0.41 -2.52 -8.63
N LEU A 145 0.14 -2.96 -9.77
CA LEU A 145 1.35 -3.78 -9.79
C LEU A 145 2.52 -3.06 -9.11
N ALA A 146 2.74 -1.80 -9.46
CA ALA A 146 3.81 -1.00 -8.88
C ALA A 146 3.58 -0.78 -7.37
N PHE A 147 2.33 -0.51 -6.98
CA PHE A 147 1.94 -0.32 -5.59
C PHE A 147 2.16 -1.60 -4.75
N VAL A 148 1.72 -2.75 -5.25
CA VAL A 148 1.92 -4.04 -4.56
C VAL A 148 3.40 -4.36 -4.44
N MET A 149 4.17 -4.21 -5.52
CA MET A 149 5.61 -4.45 -5.50
C MET A 149 6.35 -3.53 -4.54
N TYR A 150 5.94 -2.26 -4.45
CA TYR A 150 6.47 -1.33 -3.46
C TYR A 150 6.27 -1.85 -2.03
N ASN A 151 5.04 -2.30 -1.68
CA ASN A 151 4.76 -2.84 -0.33
C ASN A 151 5.56 -4.12 -0.04
N ILE A 152 5.68 -5.03 -1.02
CA ILE A 152 6.48 -6.26 -0.89
C ILE A 152 7.96 -5.92 -0.61
N VAL A 153 8.54 -5.02 -1.40
CA VAL A 153 9.94 -4.60 -1.21
C VAL A 153 10.15 -3.92 0.14
N MET A 154 9.20 -3.10 0.58
CA MET A 154 9.24 -2.49 1.92
C MET A 154 9.17 -3.51 3.06
N GLY A 155 8.44 -4.62 2.86
CA GLY A 155 8.38 -5.71 3.84
C GLY A 155 9.66 -6.56 3.90
N ILE A 156 10.43 -6.60 2.81
CA ILE A 156 11.71 -7.34 2.71
C ILE A 156 12.87 -6.55 3.34
N LEU A 157 12.85 -5.22 3.28
CA LEU A 157 13.92 -4.32 3.76
C LEU A 157 13.87 -4.08 5.26
#